data_464e3844c8597efc71aba43748bd9c99
#
_entry.id   464e3844c8597efc71aba43748bd9c99
#
_cell.length_a   1.000
_cell.length_b   1.000
_cell.length_c   1.000
_cell.angle_alpha   90.00
_cell.angle_beta   90.00
_cell.angle_gamma   90.00
#
_symmetry.space_group_name_H-M   'P 1'
#
loop_
_entity.id
_entity.type
_entity.pdbx_description
1 polymer ?
#
loop_
_entity_poly.entity_id
_entity_poly.type
_entity_poly.pdbx_seq_one_letter_code
_entity_poly.pdbx_strand_id
1 'polypeptide(L)'
;MKILHIETSSKNCSVAISSDEKLLCLCEKVSQDYKQSENLHTYIEWALEGAEIGLKDLDAVSLGKGPGSYTGLRIGAASAKGFCFGLGIPLVTVNSLETMIEPFLGGYDLVIPLIDARRMEVYTAVFDGKSGQMLVETNAKILDEESFQEYEGKKILFVGDGSLKAQQVLKLSQAEYNENIYPSAKYLIKKAVEKYKQKDFEDIVYFEPFYLKDFHGVKKK
;
A
#
# COMPACT_ATOMS: atom_id res chain seq x y z
N MET A 1 -8.96 20.76 -1.56
CA MET A 1 -7.64 20.20 -1.91
C MET A 1 -7.87 18.90 -2.69
N LYS A 2 -7.35 18.83 -3.92
CA LYS A 2 -7.51 17.69 -4.82
C LYS A 2 -6.20 16.90 -4.92
N ILE A 3 -6.24 15.62 -4.62
CA ILE A 3 -5.04 14.76 -4.62
C ILE A 3 -5.25 13.56 -5.55
N LEU A 4 -4.24 13.29 -6.37
CA LEU A 4 -4.10 12.03 -7.12
C LEU A 4 -3.40 11.00 -6.22
N HIS A 5 -4.03 9.85 -5.98
CA HIS A 5 -3.49 8.75 -5.19
C HIS A 5 -3.12 7.58 -6.10
N ILE A 6 -1.91 7.05 -5.94
CA ILE A 6 -1.36 5.95 -6.75
C ILE A 6 -0.90 4.83 -5.82
N GLU A 7 -1.39 3.61 -6.06
CA GLU A 7 -0.95 2.41 -5.36
C GLU A 7 -0.65 1.29 -6.38
N THR A 8 0.61 0.85 -6.41
CA THR A 8 1.11 -0.13 -7.38
C THR A 8 2.01 -1.19 -6.75
N SER A 9 2.07 -1.24 -5.41
CA SER A 9 2.97 -2.14 -4.68
C SER A 9 2.60 -3.62 -4.74
N SER A 10 1.40 -3.95 -5.20
CA SER A 10 0.86 -5.32 -5.24
C SER A 10 0.29 -5.67 -6.61
N LYS A 11 -0.46 -6.78 -6.69
CA LYS A 11 -1.25 -7.19 -7.88
C LYS A 11 -2.40 -6.22 -8.17
N ASN A 12 -2.79 -5.39 -7.22
CA ASN A 12 -3.78 -4.35 -7.42
C ASN A 12 -3.11 -3.10 -7.99
N CYS A 13 -3.46 -2.73 -9.22
CA CYS A 13 -3.15 -1.41 -9.76
C CYS A 13 -4.31 -0.50 -9.41
N SER A 14 -4.09 0.48 -8.54
CA SER A 14 -5.14 1.31 -7.98
C SER A 14 -4.80 2.79 -8.09
N VAL A 15 -5.75 3.58 -8.58
CA VAL A 15 -5.68 5.03 -8.69
C VAL A 15 -6.96 5.63 -8.14
N ALA A 16 -6.83 6.66 -7.32
CA ALA A 16 -7.97 7.40 -6.81
C ALA A 16 -7.76 8.91 -6.93
N ILE A 17 -8.85 9.64 -7.06
CA ILE A 17 -8.89 11.09 -6.91
C ILE A 17 -9.72 11.41 -5.68
N SER A 18 -9.21 12.29 -4.83
CA SER A 18 -9.97 12.83 -3.71
C SER A 18 -10.08 14.35 -3.74
N SER A 19 -11.14 14.86 -3.10
CA SER A 19 -11.23 16.25 -2.67
C SER A 19 -11.27 16.28 -1.15
N ASP A 20 -10.20 16.80 -0.54
CA ASP A 20 -9.92 16.57 0.86
C ASP A 20 -10.00 15.07 1.20
N GLU A 21 -10.73 14.66 2.23
CA GLU A 21 -10.89 13.25 2.60
C GLU A 21 -12.01 12.52 1.80
N LYS A 22 -12.71 13.22 0.91
CA LYS A 22 -13.78 12.63 0.12
C LYS A 22 -13.24 11.99 -1.16
N LEU A 23 -13.43 10.69 -1.31
CA LEU A 23 -13.17 9.99 -2.57
C LEU A 23 -14.12 10.51 -3.67
N LEU A 24 -13.57 10.96 -4.80
CA LEU A 24 -14.30 11.38 -5.99
C LEU A 24 -14.40 10.26 -7.02
N CYS A 25 -13.27 9.62 -7.33
CA CYS A 25 -13.22 8.52 -8.29
C CYS A 25 -12.18 7.49 -7.87
N LEU A 26 -12.45 6.22 -8.15
CA LEU A 26 -11.54 5.09 -7.95
C LEU A 26 -11.50 4.22 -9.20
N CYS A 27 -10.29 3.99 -9.72
CA CYS A 27 -10.01 3.04 -10.79
C CYS A 27 -9.02 2.00 -10.26
N GLU A 28 -9.46 0.77 -10.06
CA GLU A 28 -8.57 -0.28 -9.58
C GLU A 28 -8.91 -1.65 -10.17
N LYS A 29 -7.88 -2.48 -10.33
CA LYS A 29 -8.03 -3.86 -10.77
C LYS A 29 -6.92 -4.74 -10.25
N VAL A 30 -7.30 -5.83 -9.61
CA VAL A 30 -6.39 -6.93 -9.26
C VAL A 30 -6.11 -7.76 -10.51
N SER A 31 -4.83 -7.94 -10.87
CA SER A 31 -4.40 -8.71 -12.02
C SER A 31 -3.36 -9.77 -11.63
N GLN A 32 -3.51 -10.99 -12.11
CA GLN A 32 -2.55 -12.08 -11.89
C GLN A 32 -1.17 -11.78 -12.52
N ASP A 33 -1.14 -11.02 -13.62
CA ASP A 33 0.03 -10.81 -14.47
C ASP A 33 0.86 -9.55 -14.15
N TYR A 34 0.62 -8.88 -13.03
CA TYR A 34 1.34 -7.64 -12.65
C TYR A 34 1.42 -6.60 -13.79
N LYS A 35 0.26 -6.27 -14.39
CA LYS A 35 0.16 -5.32 -15.53
C LYS A 35 0.08 -3.84 -15.12
N GLN A 36 0.73 -3.44 -14.02
CA GLN A 36 0.69 -2.05 -13.53
C GLN A 36 1.21 -1.06 -14.57
N SER A 37 2.27 -1.43 -15.30
CA SER A 37 2.86 -0.56 -16.33
C SER A 37 1.93 -0.29 -17.51
N GLU A 38 1.06 -1.25 -17.83
CA GLU A 38 0.14 -1.12 -18.97
C GLU A 38 -1.10 -0.29 -18.63
N ASN A 39 -1.53 -0.33 -17.35
CA ASN A 39 -2.84 0.20 -16.96
C ASN A 39 -2.76 1.52 -16.16
N LEU A 40 -1.63 1.84 -15.50
CA LEU A 40 -1.56 2.94 -14.55
C LEU A 40 -1.99 4.28 -15.17
N HIS A 41 -1.41 4.66 -16.33
CA HIS A 41 -1.73 5.93 -16.96
C HIS A 41 -3.17 5.99 -17.47
N THR A 42 -3.69 4.89 -18.00
CA THR A 42 -5.10 4.78 -18.40
C THR A 42 -6.03 4.97 -17.18
N TYR A 43 -5.67 4.39 -16.02
CA TYR A 43 -6.48 4.56 -14.81
C TYR A 43 -6.39 5.98 -14.26
N ILE A 44 -5.25 6.66 -14.42
CA ILE A 44 -5.12 8.08 -14.07
C ILE A 44 -6.04 8.94 -14.94
N GLU A 45 -6.06 8.71 -16.27
CA GLU A 45 -6.95 9.41 -17.18
C GLU A 45 -8.42 9.19 -16.83
N TRP A 46 -8.83 7.94 -16.62
CA TRP A 46 -10.22 7.62 -16.22
C TRP A 46 -10.60 8.17 -14.86
N ALA A 47 -9.66 8.18 -13.91
CA ALA A 47 -9.92 8.73 -12.58
C ALA A 47 -10.10 10.25 -12.61
N LEU A 48 -9.32 10.97 -13.43
CA LEU A 48 -9.48 12.41 -13.66
C LEU A 48 -10.80 12.72 -14.36
N GLU A 49 -11.12 11.98 -15.42
CA GLU A 49 -12.39 12.11 -16.14
C GLU A 49 -13.59 11.83 -15.22
N GLY A 50 -13.55 10.73 -14.47
CA GLY A 50 -14.63 10.38 -13.53
C GLY A 50 -14.77 11.34 -12.35
N ALA A 51 -13.70 12.05 -11.99
CA ALA A 51 -13.73 13.12 -11.00
C ALA A 51 -14.08 14.50 -11.59
N GLU A 52 -14.25 14.61 -12.90
CA GLU A 52 -14.52 15.84 -13.65
C GLU A 52 -13.47 16.95 -13.40
N ILE A 53 -12.17 16.57 -13.33
CA ILE A 53 -11.06 17.50 -13.13
C ILE A 53 -9.92 17.27 -14.11
N GLY A 54 -9.09 18.30 -14.31
CA GLY A 54 -7.87 18.19 -15.09
C GLY A 54 -6.61 18.05 -14.23
N LEU A 55 -5.47 17.69 -14.85
CA LEU A 55 -4.18 17.61 -14.16
C LEU A 55 -3.79 18.91 -13.43
N LYS A 56 -4.16 20.07 -13.99
CA LYS A 56 -3.84 21.39 -13.40
C LYS A 56 -4.63 21.72 -12.13
N ASP A 57 -5.67 20.94 -11.86
CA ASP A 57 -6.50 21.10 -10.65
C ASP A 57 -5.94 20.36 -9.44
N LEU A 58 -4.89 19.55 -9.64
CA LEU A 58 -4.28 18.76 -8.58
C LEU A 58 -3.39 19.63 -7.68
N ASP A 59 -3.52 19.47 -6.38
CA ASP A 59 -2.71 20.11 -5.35
C ASP A 59 -1.52 19.26 -4.91
N ALA A 60 -1.60 17.94 -5.08
CA ALA A 60 -0.55 16.97 -4.71
C ALA A 60 -0.71 15.63 -5.43
N VAL A 61 0.35 14.83 -5.41
CA VAL A 61 0.29 13.38 -5.68
C VAL A 61 0.60 12.64 -4.40
N SER A 62 -0.18 11.59 -4.11
CA SER A 62 0.08 10.64 -3.02
C SER A 62 0.45 9.28 -3.60
N LEU A 63 1.46 8.65 -3.03
CA LEU A 63 1.99 7.36 -3.48
C LEU A 63 2.09 6.36 -2.33
N GLY A 64 1.60 5.14 -2.54
CA GLY A 64 1.97 3.99 -1.72
C GLY A 64 3.45 3.67 -1.93
N LYS A 65 4.28 3.97 -0.91
CA LYS A 65 5.74 3.83 -1.04
C LYS A 65 6.26 2.40 -0.91
N GLY A 66 5.38 1.44 -0.67
CA GLY A 66 5.75 0.06 -0.38
C GLY A 66 5.68 -0.29 1.11
N PRO A 67 6.13 -1.47 1.51
CA PRO A 67 6.85 -2.45 0.69
C PRO A 67 5.96 -3.19 -0.32
N GLY A 68 6.58 -3.91 -1.28
CA GLY A 68 5.83 -4.69 -2.25
C GLY A 68 6.62 -5.05 -3.50
N SER A 69 5.91 -5.20 -4.63
CA SER A 69 6.47 -5.50 -5.94
C SER A 69 7.49 -4.46 -6.37
N TYR A 70 8.75 -4.87 -6.55
CA TYR A 70 9.84 -3.99 -6.99
C TYR A 70 9.53 -3.23 -8.29
N THR A 71 9.00 -3.94 -9.29
CA THR A 71 8.60 -3.34 -10.57
C THR A 71 7.45 -2.37 -10.38
N GLY A 72 6.41 -2.76 -9.65
CA GLY A 72 5.25 -1.91 -9.37
C GLY A 72 5.64 -0.62 -8.66
N LEU A 73 6.46 -0.72 -7.60
CA LEU A 73 6.96 0.43 -6.85
C LEU A 73 7.73 1.43 -7.73
N ARG A 74 8.56 0.94 -8.66
CA ARG A 74 9.31 1.81 -9.57
C ARG A 74 8.41 2.52 -10.58
N ILE A 75 7.41 1.82 -11.11
CA ILE A 75 6.44 2.40 -12.04
C ILE A 75 5.64 3.49 -11.35
N GLY A 76 5.08 3.21 -10.17
CA GLY A 76 4.34 4.19 -9.38
C GLY A 76 5.19 5.41 -9.01
N ALA A 77 6.41 5.19 -8.53
CA ALA A 77 7.33 6.27 -8.15
C ALA A 77 7.74 7.13 -9.35
N ALA A 78 8.08 6.52 -10.50
CA ALA A 78 8.42 7.27 -11.69
C ALA A 78 7.25 8.14 -12.18
N SER A 79 6.04 7.59 -12.21
CA SER A 79 4.83 8.33 -12.60
C SER A 79 4.52 9.46 -11.61
N ALA A 80 4.53 9.19 -10.30
CA ALA A 80 4.28 10.19 -9.26
C ALA A 80 5.30 11.35 -9.33
N LYS A 81 6.60 11.03 -9.42
CA LYS A 81 7.67 12.03 -9.57
C LYS A 81 7.49 12.85 -10.86
N GLY A 82 7.12 12.20 -11.97
CA GLY A 82 6.86 12.88 -13.25
C GLY A 82 5.73 13.89 -13.14
N PHE A 83 4.60 13.54 -12.52
CA PHE A 83 3.48 14.47 -12.28
C PHE A 83 3.88 15.60 -11.32
N CYS A 84 4.52 15.28 -10.19
CA CYS A 84 4.96 16.31 -9.24
C CYS A 84 5.91 17.31 -9.89
N PHE A 85 6.90 16.84 -10.66
CA PHE A 85 7.85 17.70 -11.35
C PHE A 85 7.17 18.55 -12.42
N GLY A 86 6.34 17.93 -13.26
CA GLY A 86 5.69 18.62 -14.39
C GLY A 86 4.65 19.66 -13.97
N LEU A 87 4.00 19.45 -12.82
CA LEU A 87 2.95 20.34 -12.30
C LEU A 87 3.46 21.29 -11.20
N GLY A 88 4.67 21.08 -10.69
CA GLY A 88 5.20 21.87 -9.56
C GLY A 88 4.46 21.61 -8.24
N ILE A 89 3.91 20.42 -8.02
CA ILE A 89 3.14 20.04 -6.84
C ILE A 89 3.88 19.02 -5.98
N PRO A 90 3.62 18.96 -4.65
CA PRO A 90 4.33 18.08 -3.74
C PRO A 90 3.96 16.61 -3.91
N LEU A 91 4.92 15.74 -3.54
CA LEU A 91 4.75 14.30 -3.37
C LEU A 91 4.54 13.97 -1.89
N VAL A 92 3.48 13.23 -1.59
CA VAL A 92 3.19 12.66 -0.28
C VAL A 92 3.30 11.14 -0.37
N THR A 93 3.87 10.48 0.63
CA THR A 93 3.94 9.02 0.62
C THR A 93 3.32 8.39 1.85
N VAL A 94 2.74 7.20 1.65
CA VAL A 94 2.13 6.39 2.72
C VAL A 94 2.67 4.97 2.63
N ASN A 95 2.87 4.32 3.76
CA ASN A 95 3.25 2.90 3.79
C ASN A 95 2.10 2.04 3.23
N SER A 96 2.39 1.16 2.27
CA SER A 96 1.37 0.34 1.61
C SER A 96 0.69 -0.64 2.57
N LEU A 97 1.37 -1.11 3.64
CA LEU A 97 0.76 -1.97 4.66
C LEU A 97 -0.29 -1.22 5.49
N GLU A 98 -0.12 0.09 5.74
CA GLU A 98 -1.12 0.90 6.44
C GLU A 98 -2.44 0.98 5.67
N THR A 99 -2.40 0.90 4.35
CA THR A 99 -3.61 0.94 3.52
C THR A 99 -4.47 -0.31 3.65
N MET A 100 -3.90 -1.42 4.13
CA MET A 100 -4.59 -2.71 4.20
C MET A 100 -5.39 -2.89 5.48
N ILE A 101 -5.12 -2.11 6.54
CA ILE A 101 -5.72 -2.30 7.86
C ILE A 101 -6.99 -1.47 8.08
N GLU A 102 -7.13 -0.35 7.39
CA GLU A 102 -8.19 0.63 7.64
C GLU A 102 -9.61 0.03 7.66
N PRO A 103 -9.99 -0.89 6.76
CA PRO A 103 -11.33 -1.49 6.75
C PRO A 103 -11.65 -2.34 7.98
N PHE A 104 -10.66 -2.71 8.78
CA PHE A 104 -10.78 -3.69 9.87
C PHE A 104 -10.60 -3.08 11.26
N LEU A 105 -10.40 -1.78 11.34
CA LEU A 105 -10.25 -1.09 12.62
C LEU A 105 -11.52 -1.21 13.48
N GLY A 106 -11.34 -1.49 14.76
CA GLY A 106 -12.41 -1.67 15.74
C GLY A 106 -12.91 -3.11 15.88
N GLY A 107 -12.53 -4.05 15.00
CA GLY A 107 -13.01 -5.44 15.01
C GLY A 107 -12.09 -6.47 15.68
N TYR A 108 -10.82 -6.12 15.86
CA TYR A 108 -9.74 -7.02 16.35
C TYR A 108 -8.87 -6.33 17.37
N ASP A 109 -8.09 -7.11 18.13
CA ASP A 109 -7.03 -6.56 18.99
C ASP A 109 -5.83 -6.14 18.17
N LEU A 110 -5.49 -6.95 17.15
CA LEU A 110 -4.42 -6.67 16.20
C LEU A 110 -4.88 -6.90 14.76
N VAL A 111 -4.40 -6.07 13.84
CA VAL A 111 -4.48 -6.29 12.39
C VAL A 111 -3.06 -6.36 11.85
N ILE A 112 -2.73 -7.45 11.19
CA ILE A 112 -1.37 -7.75 10.71
C ILE A 112 -1.41 -7.94 9.18
N PRO A 113 -1.04 -6.94 8.39
CA PRO A 113 -0.95 -7.07 6.94
C PRO A 113 0.26 -7.92 6.54
N LEU A 114 0.05 -8.79 5.56
CA LEU A 114 1.04 -9.71 5.02
C LEU A 114 1.07 -9.60 3.49
N ILE A 115 2.09 -8.97 2.93
CA ILE A 115 2.34 -8.98 1.49
C ILE A 115 3.32 -10.12 1.17
N ASP A 116 3.01 -10.94 0.17
CA ASP A 116 3.85 -12.06 -0.24
C ASP A 116 5.22 -11.57 -0.76
N ALA A 117 6.32 -11.95 -0.07
CA ALA A 117 7.69 -11.66 -0.44
C ALA A 117 8.41 -12.86 -1.07
N ARG A 118 7.62 -13.85 -1.56
CA ARG A 118 8.03 -15.16 -2.12
C ARG A 118 8.55 -16.13 -1.06
N ARG A 119 8.54 -17.44 -1.40
CA ARG A 119 8.86 -18.52 -0.46
C ARG A 119 8.01 -18.38 0.81
N MET A 120 8.58 -18.69 1.98
CA MET A 120 7.89 -18.52 3.27
C MET A 120 8.09 -17.12 3.89
N GLU A 121 8.41 -16.12 3.09
CA GLU A 121 8.65 -14.77 3.58
C GLU A 121 7.52 -13.82 3.22
N VAL A 122 7.25 -12.87 4.12
CA VAL A 122 6.25 -11.81 3.96
C VAL A 122 6.85 -10.46 4.31
N TYR A 123 6.32 -9.39 3.72
CA TYR A 123 6.44 -8.06 4.27
C TYR A 123 5.28 -7.83 5.23
N THR A 124 5.58 -7.38 6.43
CA THR A 124 4.60 -7.26 7.51
C THR A 124 4.89 -6.09 8.44
N ALA A 125 3.89 -5.69 9.19
CA ALA A 125 3.94 -4.80 10.33
C ALA A 125 2.83 -5.23 11.29
N VAL A 126 2.86 -4.83 12.55
CA VAL A 126 1.79 -5.12 13.52
C VAL A 126 1.10 -3.82 13.89
N PHE A 127 -0.21 -3.81 13.77
CA PHE A 127 -1.03 -2.65 14.10
C PHE A 127 -2.01 -2.97 15.23
N ASP A 128 -2.19 -2.01 16.12
CA ASP A 128 -3.31 -2.02 17.07
C ASP A 128 -4.62 -1.98 16.30
N GLY A 129 -5.46 -2.97 16.51
CA GLY A 129 -6.69 -3.15 15.73
C GLY A 129 -7.78 -2.13 16.04
N LYS A 130 -7.64 -1.32 17.10
CA LYS A 130 -8.62 -0.28 17.47
C LYS A 130 -8.20 1.09 16.96
N SER A 131 -6.96 1.48 17.25
CA SER A 131 -6.44 2.81 16.91
C SER A 131 -5.79 2.88 15.52
N GLY A 132 -5.37 1.74 14.95
CA GLY A 132 -4.57 1.69 13.73
C GLY A 132 -3.10 2.13 13.96
N GLN A 133 -2.67 2.29 15.22
CA GLN A 133 -1.29 2.62 15.53
C GLN A 133 -0.36 1.45 15.18
N MET A 134 0.74 1.74 14.50
CA MET A 134 1.79 0.76 14.24
C MET A 134 2.52 0.43 15.55
N LEU A 135 2.48 -0.84 15.95
CA LEU A 135 3.13 -1.37 17.16
C LEU A 135 4.49 -1.98 16.86
N VAL A 136 4.63 -2.62 15.69
CA VAL A 136 5.88 -3.14 15.17
C VAL A 136 6.09 -2.60 13.77
N GLU A 137 7.27 -2.03 13.56
CA GLU A 137 7.63 -1.42 12.29
C GLU A 137 7.67 -2.44 11.15
N THR A 138 7.47 -1.91 9.93
CA THR A 138 7.49 -2.68 8.70
C THR A 138 8.83 -3.41 8.52
N ASN A 139 8.74 -4.72 8.33
CA ASN A 139 9.90 -5.59 8.14
C ASN A 139 9.60 -6.75 7.19
N ALA A 140 10.65 -7.48 6.80
CA ALA A 140 10.54 -8.76 6.12
C ALA A 140 10.69 -9.89 7.14
N LYS A 141 9.70 -10.80 7.19
CA LYS A 141 9.66 -11.90 8.16
C LYS A 141 9.52 -13.24 7.43
N ILE A 142 10.40 -14.19 7.75
CA ILE A 142 10.21 -15.59 7.36
C ILE A 142 9.21 -16.20 8.32
N LEU A 143 8.15 -16.81 7.78
CA LEU A 143 7.08 -17.44 8.57
C LEU A 143 7.47 -18.85 8.98
N ASP A 144 7.25 -19.16 10.24
CA ASP A 144 7.39 -20.47 10.86
C ASP A 144 6.28 -20.68 11.92
N GLU A 145 6.30 -21.81 12.63
CA GLU A 145 5.31 -22.14 13.65
C GLU A 145 5.37 -21.23 14.88
N GLU A 146 6.51 -20.58 15.14
CA GLU A 146 6.74 -19.70 16.29
C GLU A 146 6.42 -18.24 15.97
N SER A 147 6.21 -17.93 14.69
CA SER A 147 5.93 -16.56 14.25
C SER A 147 4.65 -16.02 14.87
N PHE A 148 4.73 -14.83 15.47
CA PHE A 148 3.63 -14.12 16.16
C PHE A 148 3.08 -14.79 17.43
N GLN A 149 3.78 -15.79 17.99
CA GLN A 149 3.38 -16.47 19.23
C GLN A 149 3.33 -15.52 20.44
N GLU A 150 4.07 -14.42 20.40
CA GLU A 150 4.01 -13.35 21.39
C GLU A 150 2.62 -12.70 21.51
N TYR A 151 1.74 -12.93 20.53
CA TYR A 151 0.37 -12.43 20.50
C TYR A 151 -0.69 -13.52 20.74
N GLU A 152 -0.29 -14.72 21.18
CA GLU A 152 -1.25 -15.79 21.50
C GLU A 152 -2.33 -15.32 22.49
N GLY A 153 -3.58 -15.70 22.21
CA GLY A 153 -4.75 -15.29 22.99
C GLY A 153 -5.35 -13.94 22.62
N LYS A 154 -4.72 -13.17 21.72
CA LYS A 154 -5.33 -11.97 21.14
C LYS A 154 -6.17 -12.33 19.92
N LYS A 155 -7.25 -11.58 19.69
CA LYS A 155 -8.04 -11.68 18.46
C LYS A 155 -7.30 -10.98 17.32
N ILE A 156 -6.71 -11.75 16.41
CA ILE A 156 -5.82 -11.26 15.36
C ILE A 156 -6.47 -11.48 13.99
N LEU A 157 -6.42 -10.44 13.13
CA LEU A 157 -6.72 -10.59 11.71
C LEU A 157 -5.44 -10.43 10.88
N PHE A 158 -5.08 -11.49 10.14
CA PHE A 158 -4.05 -11.44 9.11
C PHE A 158 -4.70 -11.11 7.76
N VAL A 159 -4.23 -10.06 7.07
CA VAL A 159 -4.80 -9.61 5.79
C VAL A 159 -3.74 -9.55 4.70
N GLY A 160 -4.13 -9.86 3.47
CA GLY A 160 -3.26 -9.78 2.30
C GLY A 160 -2.87 -11.13 1.71
N ASP A 161 -2.25 -11.11 0.54
CA ASP A 161 -1.92 -12.32 -0.22
C ASP A 161 -0.86 -13.23 0.45
N GLY A 162 -0.15 -12.71 1.45
CA GLY A 162 0.71 -13.51 2.33
C GLY A 162 -0.03 -14.27 3.42
N SER A 163 -1.32 -13.98 3.69
CA SER A 163 -2.07 -14.60 4.79
C SER A 163 -2.38 -16.07 4.55
N LEU A 164 -2.53 -16.50 3.29
CA LEU A 164 -2.75 -17.92 2.97
C LEU A 164 -1.59 -18.81 3.43
N LYS A 165 -0.34 -18.41 3.18
CA LYS A 165 0.82 -19.17 3.66
C LYS A 165 1.03 -19.06 5.15
N ALA A 166 0.65 -17.93 5.76
CA ALA A 166 0.66 -17.78 7.21
C ALA A 166 -0.31 -18.78 7.87
N GLN A 167 -1.52 -18.94 7.33
CA GLN A 167 -2.51 -19.90 7.82
C GLN A 167 -2.01 -21.36 7.80
N GLN A 168 -1.09 -21.70 6.90
CA GLN A 168 -0.55 -23.06 6.80
C GLN A 168 0.47 -23.40 7.89
N VAL A 169 1.11 -22.41 8.50
CA VAL A 169 2.21 -22.63 9.46
C VAL A 169 1.94 -22.07 10.86
N LEU A 170 1.16 -20.99 10.98
CA LEU A 170 0.90 -20.37 12.26
C LEU A 170 -0.05 -21.21 13.12
N LYS A 171 0.25 -21.30 14.42
CA LYS A 171 -0.52 -22.05 15.41
C LYS A 171 -1.10 -21.10 16.46
N LEU A 172 -1.95 -20.17 16.04
CA LEU A 172 -2.59 -19.19 16.93
C LEU A 172 -4.07 -19.49 17.09
N SER A 173 -4.56 -19.51 18.33
CA SER A 173 -5.92 -19.97 18.67
C SER A 173 -7.04 -19.03 18.21
N GLN A 174 -6.77 -17.72 18.11
CA GLN A 174 -7.75 -16.69 17.78
C GLN A 174 -7.33 -15.86 16.54
N ALA A 175 -6.75 -16.54 15.54
CA ALA A 175 -6.33 -15.92 14.30
C ALA A 175 -7.35 -16.15 13.19
N GLU A 176 -7.70 -15.05 12.50
CA GLU A 176 -8.49 -15.05 11.27
C GLU A 176 -7.60 -14.62 10.09
N TYR A 177 -7.89 -15.10 8.89
CA TYR A 177 -7.08 -14.87 7.70
C TYR A 177 -7.94 -14.40 6.52
N ASN A 178 -7.52 -13.32 5.84
CA ASN A 178 -8.19 -12.80 4.66
C ASN A 178 -7.17 -12.48 3.54
N GLU A 179 -7.04 -13.39 2.58
CA GLU A 179 -6.07 -13.30 1.48
C GLU A 179 -6.44 -12.30 0.37
N ASN A 180 -7.71 -11.91 0.29
CA ASN A 180 -8.25 -11.09 -0.80
C ASN A 180 -8.15 -9.58 -0.54
N ILE A 181 -7.30 -9.17 0.38
CA ILE A 181 -7.04 -7.77 0.70
C ILE A 181 -5.73 -7.35 0.06
N TYR A 182 -5.79 -6.26 -0.69
CA TYR A 182 -4.63 -5.66 -1.36
C TYR A 182 -4.54 -4.18 -1.00
N PRO A 183 -3.32 -3.61 -0.99
CA PRO A 183 -3.15 -2.16 -0.94
C PRO A 183 -4.00 -1.47 -2.00
N SER A 184 -4.67 -0.37 -1.62
CA SER A 184 -5.57 0.37 -2.51
C SER A 184 -5.42 1.88 -2.33
N ALA A 185 -5.47 2.60 -3.45
CA ALA A 185 -5.33 4.05 -3.48
C ALA A 185 -6.39 4.80 -2.67
N LYS A 186 -7.60 4.23 -2.51
CA LYS A 186 -8.66 4.84 -1.66
C LYS A 186 -8.27 4.93 -0.19
N TYR A 187 -7.45 4.00 0.30
CA TYR A 187 -7.00 4.00 1.70
C TYR A 187 -5.75 4.84 1.95
N LEU A 188 -5.14 5.42 0.89
CA LEU A 188 -4.12 6.45 1.03
C LEU A 188 -4.71 7.80 1.47
N ILE A 189 -6.00 8.07 1.16
CA ILE A 189 -6.62 9.40 1.21
C ILE A 189 -6.43 10.07 2.56
N LYS A 190 -6.88 9.44 3.64
CA LYS A 190 -6.85 10.03 4.98
C LYS A 190 -5.43 10.43 5.41
N LYS A 191 -4.49 9.50 5.28
CA LYS A 191 -3.08 9.74 5.62
C LYS A 191 -2.42 10.78 4.72
N ALA A 192 -2.73 10.77 3.43
CA ALA A 192 -2.20 11.76 2.50
C ALA A 192 -2.68 13.18 2.83
N VAL A 193 -3.96 13.34 3.16
CA VAL A 193 -4.53 14.62 3.58
C VAL A 193 -3.89 15.11 4.89
N GLU A 194 -3.72 14.21 5.87
CA GLU A 194 -3.05 14.53 7.13
C GLU A 194 -1.62 15.03 6.91
N LYS A 195 -0.81 14.27 6.16
CA LYS A 195 0.57 14.63 5.82
C LYS A 195 0.67 15.92 5.01
N TYR A 196 -0.23 16.11 4.05
CA TYR A 196 -0.27 17.34 3.28
C TYR A 196 -0.50 18.56 4.16
N LYS A 197 -1.46 18.51 5.12
CA LYS A 197 -1.71 19.60 6.09
C LYS A 197 -0.50 19.87 6.99
N GLN A 198 0.28 18.84 7.30
CA GLN A 198 1.52 18.94 8.08
C GLN A 198 2.72 19.39 7.23
N LYS A 199 2.56 19.50 5.91
CA LYS A 199 3.64 19.75 4.93
C LYS A 199 4.74 18.68 4.97
N ASP A 200 4.39 17.44 5.33
CA ASP A 200 5.27 16.28 5.30
C ASP A 200 5.36 15.76 3.85
N PHE A 201 6.25 16.38 3.08
CA PHE A 201 6.47 16.14 1.66
C PHE A 201 7.80 15.45 1.42
N GLU A 202 7.83 14.57 0.43
CA GLU A 202 9.07 13.95 -0.03
C GLU A 202 9.86 14.89 -0.94
N ASP A 203 11.17 14.83 -0.85
CA ASP A 203 12.04 15.42 -1.88
C ASP A 203 11.97 14.55 -3.14
N ILE A 204 11.34 15.06 -4.20
CA ILE A 204 11.12 14.29 -5.44
C ILE A 204 12.42 13.87 -6.14
N VAL A 205 13.55 14.56 -5.88
CA VAL A 205 14.85 14.22 -6.48
C VAL A 205 15.42 12.97 -5.81
N TYR A 206 15.40 12.94 -4.48
CA TYR A 206 16.04 11.89 -3.68
C TYR A 206 15.09 10.80 -3.20
N PHE A 207 13.77 10.99 -3.34
CA PHE A 207 12.80 9.98 -2.94
C PHE A 207 13.05 8.64 -3.66
N GLU A 208 13.12 7.58 -2.87
CA GLU A 208 13.11 6.19 -3.33
C GLU A 208 12.00 5.41 -2.63
N PRO A 209 11.36 4.45 -3.33
CA PRO A 209 10.42 3.53 -2.69
C PRO A 209 11.05 2.77 -1.53
N PHE A 210 10.21 2.32 -0.61
CA PHE A 210 10.66 1.57 0.55
C PHE A 210 11.05 0.14 0.16
N TYR A 211 12.28 -0.03 -0.29
CA TYR A 211 12.87 -1.32 -0.62
C TYR A 211 13.37 -2.02 0.64
N LEU A 212 12.65 -3.04 1.12
CA LEU A 212 13.09 -3.87 2.26
C LEU A 212 14.15 -4.90 1.87
N LYS A 213 14.35 -5.10 0.57
CA LYS A 213 15.33 -6.04 0.02
C LYS A 213 15.96 -5.48 -1.23
N ASP A 214 17.25 -5.81 -1.41
CA ASP A 214 17.93 -5.58 -2.66
C ASP A 214 17.33 -6.41 -3.79
N PHE A 215 17.37 -5.88 -5.00
CA PHE A 215 16.92 -6.59 -6.19
C PHE A 215 17.86 -7.76 -6.50
N HIS A 216 17.42 -8.98 -6.22
CA HIS A 216 18.08 -10.20 -6.68
C HIS A 216 17.56 -10.54 -8.08
N GLY A 217 18.21 -10.00 -9.13
CA GLY A 217 17.94 -10.38 -10.50
C GLY A 217 18.10 -11.90 -10.69
N VAL A 218 17.26 -12.48 -11.58
CA VAL A 218 17.41 -13.89 -11.96
C VAL A 218 18.79 -14.07 -12.58
N LYS A 219 19.70 -14.81 -11.93
CA LYS A 219 20.91 -15.25 -12.59
C LYS A 219 20.49 -16.05 -13.83
N LYS A 220 20.75 -15.52 -15.04
CA LYS A 220 20.64 -16.34 -16.26
C LYS A 220 21.53 -17.57 -16.07
N LYS A 221 20.93 -18.75 -16.15
CA LYS A 221 21.65 -20.02 -16.32
C LYS A 221 22.25 -20.06 -17.71
#